data_43c9bd776576799250e399408a9a5460
#
_entry.id   43c9bd776576799250e399408a9a5460
#
_cell.length_a   1.000
_cell.length_b   1.000
_cell.length_c   1.000
_cell.angle_alpha   90.00
_cell.angle_beta   90.00
_cell.angle_gamma   90.00
#
_symmetry.space_group_name_H-M   'P 1'
#
loop_
_entity.id
_entity.type
_entity.pdbx_description
1 polymer ?
#
loop_
_entity_poly.entity_id
_entity_poly.type
_entity_poly.pdbx_seq_one_letter_code
_entity_poly.pdbx_strand_id
1 'polypeptide(L)'
;MKLEYAIIIKNKTRLEALIERFNTRNQARFYIENNGGDFADYEAEHQRFYDSLGVLQSRLSRLIKHKIVERQYVPSFLFSSKYLVIVIGQDGLVANTL
;
A
#
# COMPACT_ATOMS: atom_id res chain seq x y z
N MET A 1 -24.11 -9.21 12.31
CA MET A 1 -23.32 -9.93 11.29
C MET A 1 -21.87 -10.04 11.76
N LYS A 2 -21.30 -11.23 11.67
CA LYS A 2 -19.92 -11.44 12.09
C LYS A 2 -18.98 -11.30 10.89
N LEU A 3 -18.01 -10.38 11.00
CA LEU A 3 -16.97 -10.24 9.99
C LEU A 3 -15.98 -11.40 10.11
N GLU A 4 -15.62 -12.00 8.98
CA GLU A 4 -14.70 -13.15 8.94
C GLU A 4 -13.30 -12.79 8.49
N TYR A 5 -13.16 -11.69 7.72
CA TYR A 5 -11.92 -11.36 7.09
C TYR A 5 -11.80 -9.87 6.82
N ALA A 6 -10.61 -9.34 6.93
CA ALA A 6 -10.33 -7.97 6.55
C ALA A 6 -9.50 -7.95 5.27
N ILE A 7 -9.90 -7.11 4.32
CA ILE A 7 -9.16 -6.91 3.07
C ILE A 7 -8.59 -5.51 3.08
N ILE A 8 -7.28 -5.41 3.02
CA ILE A 8 -6.58 -4.13 2.95
C ILE A 8 -6.24 -3.86 1.49
N ILE A 9 -6.80 -2.80 0.94
CA ILE A 9 -6.53 -2.37 -0.43
C ILE A 9 -5.48 -1.27 -0.39
N LYS A 10 -4.40 -1.47 -1.14
CA LYS A 10 -3.32 -0.50 -1.24
C LYS A 10 -2.89 -0.28 -2.69
N ASN A 11 -2.32 0.89 -2.95
CA ASN A 11 -1.61 1.17 -4.19
C ASN A 11 -0.10 1.01 -3.97
N LYS A 12 0.64 0.92 -5.07
CA LYS A 12 2.10 1.04 -5.01
C LYS A 12 2.48 2.44 -4.56
N THR A 13 3.57 2.54 -3.80
CA THR A 13 4.16 3.85 -3.52
C THR A 13 4.79 4.41 -4.80
N ARG A 14 5.04 5.72 -4.83
CA ARG A 14 5.71 6.32 -5.97
C ARG A 14 7.10 5.72 -6.20
N LEU A 15 7.81 5.37 -5.12
CA LEU A 15 9.09 4.69 -5.21
C LEU A 15 8.97 3.33 -5.89
N GLU A 16 7.99 2.53 -5.49
CA GLU A 16 7.75 1.22 -6.10
C GLU A 16 7.44 1.34 -7.58
N ALA A 17 6.60 2.31 -7.96
CA ALA A 17 6.26 2.56 -9.36
C ALA A 17 7.48 2.97 -10.18
N LEU A 18 8.37 3.78 -9.62
CA LEU A 18 9.61 4.19 -10.28
C LEU A 18 10.56 3.01 -10.48
N ILE A 19 10.74 2.20 -9.45
CA ILE A 19 11.62 1.02 -9.54
C ILE A 19 11.10 0.05 -10.60
N GLU A 20 9.78 -0.15 -10.67
CA GLU A 20 9.18 -0.99 -11.68
C GLU A 20 9.41 -0.42 -13.09
N ARG A 21 9.26 0.89 -13.26
CA ARG A 21 9.46 1.57 -14.55
C ARG A 21 10.91 1.49 -15.02
N PHE A 22 11.86 1.66 -14.13
CA PHE A 22 13.29 1.72 -14.47
C PHE A 22 14.05 0.42 -14.15
N ASN A 23 13.36 -0.61 -13.71
CA ASN A 23 13.84 -1.95 -13.40
C ASN A 23 14.76 -2.07 -12.20
N THR A 24 15.46 -1.00 -11.78
CA THR A 24 16.29 -1.01 -10.60
C THR A 24 16.14 0.28 -9.80
N ARG A 25 16.42 0.19 -8.50
CA ARG A 25 16.43 1.34 -7.60
C ARG A 25 17.48 2.37 -8.03
N ASN A 26 18.66 1.91 -8.43
CA ASN A 26 19.74 2.82 -8.85
C ASN A 26 19.38 3.59 -10.10
N GLN A 27 18.72 2.98 -11.07
CA GLN A 27 18.28 3.67 -12.28
C GLN A 27 17.16 4.67 -11.98
N ALA A 28 16.23 4.32 -11.11
CA ALA A 28 15.19 5.23 -10.66
C ALA A 28 15.81 6.47 -9.98
N ARG A 29 16.76 6.25 -9.09
CA ARG A 29 17.47 7.32 -8.40
C ARG A 29 18.21 8.23 -9.38
N PHE A 30 18.93 7.65 -10.33
CA PHE A 30 19.66 8.38 -11.36
C PHE A 30 18.72 9.29 -12.16
N TYR A 31 17.58 8.76 -12.57
CA TYR A 31 16.57 9.52 -13.31
C TYR A 31 16.05 10.71 -12.50
N ILE A 32 15.67 10.49 -11.26
CA ILE A 32 15.12 11.54 -10.39
C ILE A 32 16.16 12.63 -10.12
N GLU A 33 17.38 12.25 -9.79
CA GLU A 33 18.44 13.20 -9.47
C GLU A 33 18.87 14.01 -10.70
N ASN A 34 18.89 13.38 -11.88
CA ASN A 34 19.21 14.09 -13.13
C ASN A 34 18.15 15.10 -13.54
N ASN A 35 16.91 14.93 -13.08
CA ASN A 35 15.82 15.85 -13.36
C ASN A 35 15.58 16.86 -12.23
N GLY A 36 16.54 16.99 -11.31
CA GLY A 36 16.48 17.97 -10.24
C GLY A 36 15.60 17.58 -9.04
N GLY A 37 15.13 16.33 -8.99
CA GLY A 37 14.36 15.83 -7.87
C GLY A 37 15.23 15.30 -6.74
N ASP A 38 14.61 15.07 -5.59
CA ASP A 38 15.26 14.49 -4.42
C ASP A 38 14.73 13.08 -4.20
N PHE A 39 15.56 12.10 -4.44
CA PHE A 39 15.18 10.69 -4.28
C PHE A 39 14.84 10.35 -2.83
N ALA A 40 15.44 11.05 -1.86
CA ALA A 40 15.16 10.84 -0.45
C ALA A 40 13.69 11.10 -0.09
N ASP A 41 13.02 12.01 -0.80
CA ASP A 41 11.59 12.26 -0.59
C ASP A 41 10.75 11.02 -0.94
N TYR A 42 11.11 10.34 -2.01
CA TYR A 42 10.43 9.10 -2.42
C TYR A 42 10.67 7.98 -1.40
N GLU A 43 11.90 7.88 -0.90
CA GLU A 43 12.26 6.89 0.12
C GLU A 43 11.52 7.14 1.44
N ALA A 44 11.44 8.39 1.87
CA ALA A 44 10.75 8.78 3.09
C ALA A 44 9.24 8.50 3.00
N GLU A 45 8.63 8.83 1.86
CA GLU A 45 7.20 8.55 1.61
C GLU A 45 6.92 7.03 1.64
N HIS A 46 7.77 6.26 0.99
CA HIS A 46 7.68 4.80 0.96
C HIS A 46 7.77 4.22 2.37
N GLN A 47 8.74 4.68 3.16
CA GLN A 47 8.93 4.21 4.52
C GLN A 47 7.74 4.54 5.41
N ARG A 48 7.23 5.77 5.34
CA ARG A 48 6.05 6.18 6.12
C ARG A 48 4.83 5.32 5.78
N PHE A 49 4.64 5.03 4.50
CA PHE A 49 3.53 4.19 4.05
C PHE A 49 3.62 2.79 4.67
N TYR A 50 4.78 2.15 4.58
CA TYR A 50 4.95 0.79 5.10
C TYR A 50 4.98 0.73 6.62
N ASP A 51 5.43 1.78 7.29
CA ASP A 51 5.31 1.87 8.74
C ASP A 51 3.84 1.91 9.16
N SER A 52 3.04 2.71 8.48
CA SER A 52 1.59 2.80 8.73
C SER A 52 0.88 1.48 8.45
N LEU A 53 1.23 0.83 7.35
CA LEU A 53 0.68 -0.47 6.99
C LEU A 53 1.03 -1.52 8.04
N GLY A 54 2.27 -1.53 8.51
CA GLY A 54 2.72 -2.44 9.55
C GLY A 54 1.96 -2.29 10.86
N VAL A 55 1.69 -1.06 11.27
CA VAL A 55 0.87 -0.77 12.46
C VAL A 55 -0.55 -1.31 12.28
N LEU A 56 -1.15 -1.05 11.11
CA LEU A 56 -2.49 -1.53 10.81
C LEU A 56 -2.56 -3.06 10.85
N GLN A 57 -1.61 -3.73 10.20
CA GLN A 57 -1.54 -5.20 10.18
C GLN A 57 -1.36 -5.77 11.59
N SER A 58 -0.51 -5.17 12.38
CA SER A 58 -0.26 -5.61 13.75
C SER A 58 -1.52 -5.55 14.61
N ARG A 59 -2.31 -4.49 14.45
CA ARG A 59 -3.57 -4.34 15.19
C ARG A 59 -4.64 -5.30 14.68
N LEU A 60 -4.78 -5.45 13.36
CA LEU A 60 -5.77 -6.32 12.76
C LEU A 60 -5.51 -7.79 13.08
N SER A 61 -4.26 -8.22 13.10
CA SER A 61 -3.92 -9.64 13.32
C SER A 61 -4.38 -10.15 14.68
N ARG A 62 -4.61 -9.26 15.64
CA ARG A 62 -5.14 -9.61 16.96
C ARG A 62 -6.66 -9.81 16.96
N LEU A 63 -7.34 -9.28 15.96
CA LEU A 63 -8.80 -9.22 15.93
C LEU A 63 -9.41 -10.12 14.85
N ILE A 64 -8.76 -10.19 13.68
CA ILE A 64 -9.34 -10.82 12.51
C ILE A 64 -8.22 -11.20 11.54
N LYS A 65 -8.43 -12.26 10.78
CA LYS A 65 -7.53 -12.60 9.67
C LYS A 65 -7.64 -11.54 8.59
N HIS A 66 -6.52 -11.22 7.96
CA HIS A 66 -6.51 -10.20 6.93
C HIS A 66 -5.65 -10.59 5.73
N LYS A 67 -5.91 -9.93 4.61
CA LYS A 67 -5.15 -10.08 3.37
C LYS A 67 -4.95 -8.71 2.76
N ILE A 68 -3.79 -8.50 2.12
CA ILE A 68 -3.49 -7.27 1.39
C ILE A 68 -3.73 -7.53 -0.09
N VAL A 69 -4.49 -6.63 -0.73
CA VAL A 69 -4.76 -6.69 -2.17
C VAL A 69 -4.32 -5.36 -2.79
N GLU A 70 -3.47 -5.42 -3.80
CA GLU A 70 -3.12 -4.24 -4.56
C GLU A 70 -4.32 -3.77 -5.39
N ARG A 71 -4.49 -2.45 -5.49
CA ARG A 71 -5.65 -1.85 -6.15
C ARG A 71 -5.87 -2.36 -7.56
N GLN A 72 -4.80 -2.66 -8.29
CA GLN A 72 -4.90 -3.17 -9.66
C GLN A 72 -5.61 -4.53 -9.76
N TYR A 73 -5.64 -5.30 -8.68
CA TYR A 73 -6.27 -6.62 -8.65
C TYR A 73 -7.68 -6.62 -8.08
N VAL A 74 -8.18 -5.46 -7.61
CA VAL A 74 -9.52 -5.35 -7.04
C VAL A 74 -10.63 -5.81 -7.99
N PRO A 75 -10.59 -5.48 -9.29
CA PRO A 75 -11.65 -5.91 -10.21
C PRO A 75 -11.82 -7.42 -10.32
N SER A 76 -10.74 -8.19 -10.09
CA SER A 76 -10.79 -9.65 -10.16
C SER A 76 -10.95 -10.32 -8.80
N PHE A 77 -11.02 -9.54 -7.72
CA PHE A 77 -11.16 -10.07 -6.37
C PHE A 77 -12.63 -10.30 -6.03
N LEU A 78 -12.93 -11.45 -5.45
CA LEU A 78 -14.29 -11.78 -5.03
C LEU A 78 -14.51 -11.30 -3.59
N PHE A 79 -15.38 -10.31 -3.45
CA PHE A 79 -15.73 -9.77 -2.14
C PHE A 79 -16.98 -10.46 -1.58
N SER A 80 -17.00 -10.59 -0.25
CA SER A 80 -18.13 -11.13 0.48
C SER A 80 -18.66 -10.05 1.43
N SER A 81 -19.95 -10.12 1.75
CA SER A 81 -20.56 -9.23 2.76
C SER A 81 -19.96 -9.42 4.16
N LYS A 82 -19.22 -10.52 4.36
CA LYS A 82 -18.54 -10.81 5.63
C LYS A 82 -17.11 -10.25 5.70
N TYR A 83 -16.70 -9.54 4.67
CA TYR A 83 -15.38 -8.92 4.64
C TYR A 83 -15.45 -7.47 5.07
N LEU A 84 -14.47 -7.08 5.89
CA LEU A 84 -14.21 -5.68 6.20
C LEU A 84 -13.22 -5.17 5.16
N VAL A 85 -13.58 -4.12 4.42
CA VAL A 85 -12.70 -3.56 3.39
C VAL A 85 -12.09 -2.27 3.91
N ILE A 86 -10.76 -2.21 3.93
CA ILE A 86 -9.98 -1.07 4.40
C ILE A 86 -9.11 -0.58 3.25
N VAL A 87 -9.21 0.70 2.93
CA VAL A 87 -8.37 1.33 1.90
C VAL A 87 -7.32 2.18 2.58
N ILE A 88 -6.05 1.92 2.26
CA ILE A 88 -4.94 2.73 2.76
C ILE A 88 -4.39 3.60 1.63
N GLY A 89 -4.35 4.91 1.84
CA GLY A 89 -3.82 5.87 0.88
C GLY A 89 -2.30 5.93 0.87
N GLN A 90 -1.75 6.62 -0.11
CA GLN A 90 -0.30 6.75 -0.28
C GLN A 90 0.39 7.49 0.87
N ASP A 91 -0.36 8.32 1.57
CA ASP A 91 0.13 9.06 2.74
C ASP A 91 -0.02 8.29 4.05
N GLY A 92 -0.51 7.04 3.99
CA GLY A 92 -0.77 6.23 5.18
C GLY A 92 -2.12 6.47 5.81
N LEU A 93 -2.97 7.31 5.23
CA LEU A 93 -4.34 7.50 5.73
C LEU A 93 -5.19 6.27 5.42
N VAL A 94 -5.96 5.86 6.42
CA VAL A 94 -6.81 4.68 6.33
C VAL A 94 -8.27 5.10 6.20
N ALA A 95 -8.94 4.59 5.19
CA ALA A 95 -10.38 4.76 5.01
C ALA A 95 -11.07 3.40 5.05
N ASN A 96 -12.18 3.33 5.74
CA ASN A 96 -12.97 2.11 5.86
C ASN A 96 -14.11 2.16 4.85
N THR A 97 -14.16 1.17 3.96
CA THR A 97 -15.18 1.08 2.93
C THR A 97 -16.02 -0.18 3.15
N LEU A 98 -17.30 0.04 3.32
CA LEU A 98 -18.27 -1.05 3.48
C LEU A 98 -19.04 -1.31 2.19
#